data_8c88e36d8cf67352969c08efd16fb9a5
#
_entry.id   8c88e36d8cf67352969c08efd16fb9a5
#
_cell.length_a   1.000
_cell.length_b   1.000
_cell.length_c   1.000
_cell.angle_alpha   90.00
_cell.angle_beta   90.00
_cell.angle_gamma   90.00
#
_symmetry.space_group_name_H-M   'P 1'
#
loop_
_entity.id
_entity.type
_entity.pdbx_description
1 polymer ?
#
loop_
_entity_poly.entity_id
_entity_poly.type
_entity_poly.pdbx_seq_one_letter_code
_entity_poly.pdbx_strand_id
1 'polypeptide(L)' 'MKISEILKILKEDGWILIRTAGSHRQFKHTTKPGKVTVAGKPSIDVNPDILNSILKQAGLKK' A
#
# COMPACT_ATOMS: atom_id res chain seq x y z
N MET A 1 7.38 -9.60 4.32
CA MET A 1 7.69 -8.38 3.53
C MET A 1 7.54 -7.16 4.41
N LYS A 2 8.48 -6.24 4.34
CA LYS A 2 8.42 -5.00 5.14
C LYS A 2 7.51 -3.97 4.50
N ILE A 3 6.95 -3.07 5.33
CA ILE A 3 6.11 -1.96 4.85
C ILE A 3 6.86 -1.15 3.78
N SER A 4 8.14 -0.88 3.98
CA SER A 4 8.95 -0.14 3.00
C SER A 4 8.96 -0.79 1.62
N GLU A 5 8.98 -2.11 1.57
CA GLU A 5 8.93 -2.86 0.30
C GLU A 5 7.56 -2.75 -0.36
N ILE A 6 6.49 -2.78 0.44
CA ILE A 6 5.13 -2.60 -0.06
C ILE A 6 4.95 -1.20 -0.64
N LEU A 7 5.46 -0.18 0.04
CA LEU A 7 5.39 1.20 -0.44
C LEU A 7 6.12 1.36 -1.77
N LYS A 8 7.25 0.69 -1.93
CA LYS A 8 8.00 0.68 -3.19
C LYS A 8 7.20 0.04 -4.32
N ILE A 9 6.58 -1.11 -4.05
CA ILE A 9 5.74 -1.82 -5.02
C ILE A 9 4.58 -0.94 -5.47
N LEU A 10 3.90 -0.28 -4.54
CA LEU A 10 2.80 0.62 -4.85
C LEU A 10 3.26 1.79 -5.72
N LYS A 11 4.38 2.39 -5.37
CA LYS A 11 4.93 3.52 -6.13
C LYS A 11 5.27 3.10 -7.56
N GLU A 12 5.89 1.94 -7.74
CA GLU A 12 6.25 1.42 -9.06
C GLU A 12 5.01 1.11 -9.91
N ASP A 13 3.90 0.74 -9.28
CA ASP A 13 2.63 0.47 -9.97
C ASP A 13 1.84 1.76 -10.28
N GLY A 14 2.32 2.91 -9.86
CA GLY A 14 1.70 4.19 -10.15
C GLY A 14 0.80 4.75 -9.04
N TRP A 15 0.82 4.15 -7.85
CA TRP A 15 0.08 4.67 -6.70
C TRP A 15 0.76 5.90 -6.14
N ILE A 16 -0.02 6.92 -5.84
CA ILE A 16 0.47 8.22 -5.37
C ILE A 16 -0.02 8.44 -3.95
N LEU A 17 0.89 8.79 -3.05
CA LEU A 17 0.54 9.14 -1.67
C LEU A 17 -0.20 10.47 -1.67
N ILE A 18 -1.44 10.46 -1.18
CA ILE A 18 -2.28 11.65 -1.13
C ILE A 18 -2.49 12.17 0.30
N ARG A 19 -2.31 11.33 1.31
CA ARG A 19 -2.51 11.71 2.69
C ARG A 19 -1.74 10.79 3.62
N THR A 20 -1.19 11.39 4.68
CA THR A 20 -0.58 10.67 5.79
C THR A 20 -1.21 11.17 7.09
N ALA A 21 -1.72 10.26 7.91
CA ALA A 21 -2.24 10.55 9.24
C ALA A 21 -1.59 9.58 10.21
N GLY A 22 -0.61 10.06 10.99
CA GLY A 22 0.20 9.19 11.84
C GLY A 22 0.94 8.16 10.99
N SER A 23 0.73 6.87 11.25
CA SER A 23 1.32 5.78 10.47
C SER A 23 0.42 5.32 9.32
N HIS A 24 -0.76 5.92 9.15
CA HIS A 24 -1.69 5.57 8.07
C HIS A 24 -1.39 6.39 6.83
N ARG A 25 -1.10 5.71 5.72
CA ARG A 25 -0.82 6.33 4.43
C ARG A 25 -1.90 5.93 3.45
N GLN A 26 -2.49 6.93 2.78
CA GLN A 26 -3.51 6.69 1.76
C GLN A 26 -2.95 7.00 0.39
N PHE A 27 -3.21 6.09 -0.55
CA PHE A 27 -2.72 6.19 -1.92
C PHE A 27 -3.90 6.19 -2.89
N LYS A 28 -3.70 6.89 -4.00
CA LYS A 28 -4.64 6.92 -5.10
C LYS A 28 -3.89 6.68 -6.41
N HIS A 29 -4.60 6.09 -7.37
CA HIS A 29 -4.02 5.79 -8.69
C HIS A 29 -4.71 6.61 -9.76
N THR A 30 -3.97 6.98 -10.79
CA THR A 30 -4.52 7.78 -11.90
C THR A 30 -5.49 7.00 -12.78
N THR A 31 -5.31 5.69 -12.91
CA THR A 31 -6.13 4.84 -13.79
C THR A 31 -6.89 3.75 -13.05
N LYS A 32 -6.40 3.31 -11.90
CA LYS A 32 -7.08 2.26 -11.12
C LYS A 32 -8.06 2.90 -10.14
N PRO A 33 -9.26 2.30 -9.95
CA PRO A 33 -10.25 2.84 -9.01
C PRO A 33 -9.88 2.56 -7.57
N GLY A 34 -10.51 3.30 -6.66
CA GLY A 34 -10.39 3.06 -5.22
C GLY A 34 -9.15 3.69 -4.61
N LYS A 35 -8.94 3.35 -3.35
CA LYS A 35 -7.81 3.82 -2.56
C LYS A 35 -7.13 2.64 -1.89
N VAL A 36 -5.82 2.78 -1.64
CA VAL A 36 -5.05 1.81 -0.86
C VAL A 36 -4.60 2.48 0.42
N THR A 37 -4.83 1.84 1.55
CA THR A 37 -4.37 2.34 2.86
C THR A 37 -3.33 1.37 3.41
N VAL A 38 -2.17 1.92 3.75
CA VAL A 38 -1.08 1.16 4.35
C VAL A 38 -0.76 1.76 5.72
N ALA A 39 -0.86 0.96 6.77
CA ALA A 39 -0.56 1.38 8.13
C ALA A 39 0.70 0.68 8.63
N GLY A 40 1.44 1.38 9.51
CA GLY A 40 2.62 0.83 10.17
C GLY A 40 3.90 1.53 9.80
N LYS A 41 4.94 1.29 10.61
CA LYS A 41 6.27 1.86 10.37
C LYS A 41 6.95 1.13 9.20
N PRO A 42 7.80 1.83 8.42
CA PRO A 42 8.47 1.21 7.27
C PRO A 42 9.30 -0.03 7.60
N SER A 43 9.83 -0.12 8.81
CA SER A 43 10.66 -1.24 9.24
C SER A 43 9.88 -2.47 9.69
N ILE A 44 8.56 -2.36 9.84
CA ILE A 44 7.73 -3.47 10.32
C ILE A 44 7.43 -4.47 9.21
N ASP A 45 7.56 -5.76 9.52
CA ASP A 45 7.12 -6.83 8.62
C ASP A 45 5.62 -7.02 8.78
N VAL A 46 4.92 -7.15 7.65
CA VAL A 46 3.49 -7.48 7.67
C VAL A 46 3.31 -8.98 7.46
N ASN A 47 2.26 -9.52 8.09
CA ASN A 47 1.92 -10.92 7.89
C ASN A 47 1.30 -11.12 6.48
N PRO A 48 1.27 -12.38 5.98
CA PRO A 48 0.75 -12.66 4.64
C PRO A 48 -0.70 -12.20 4.42
N ASP A 49 -1.54 -12.23 5.43
CA ASP A 49 -2.94 -11.84 5.29
C ASP A 49 -3.07 -10.34 5.02
N ILE A 50 -2.32 -9.53 5.77
CA ILE A 50 -2.30 -8.08 5.59
C ILE A 50 -1.69 -7.73 4.23
N LEU A 51 -0.59 -8.39 3.87
CA LEU A 51 0.05 -8.20 2.57
C LEU A 51 -0.92 -8.49 1.43
N ASN A 52 -1.62 -9.62 1.49
CA ASN A 52 -2.59 -10.01 0.48
C ASN A 52 -3.73 -9.00 0.37
N SER A 53 -4.20 -8.49 1.51
CA SER A 53 -5.25 -7.46 1.53
C SER A 53 -4.80 -6.19 0.82
N ILE A 54 -3.59 -5.73 1.08
CA ILE A 54 -3.04 -4.53 0.44
C ILE A 54 -2.89 -4.76 -1.06
N LEU A 55 -2.34 -5.89 -1.47
CA LEU A 55 -2.16 -6.21 -2.89
C LEU A 55 -3.48 -6.32 -3.63
N LYS A 56 -4.51 -6.86 -2.99
CA LYS A 56 -5.87 -6.92 -3.57
C LYS A 56 -6.44 -5.53 -3.75
N GLN A 57 -6.32 -4.65 -2.75
CA GLN A 57 -6.76 -3.26 -2.85
C GLN A 57 -6.07 -2.55 -4.02
N ALA A 58 -4.81 -2.84 -4.24
CA ALA A 58 -4.02 -2.22 -5.29
C ALA A 58 -4.22 -2.87 -6.66
N GLY A 59 -5.03 -3.92 -6.77
CA GLY A 59 -5.23 -4.63 -8.02
C GLY A 59 -4.02 -5.45 -8.48
N LEU A 60 -3.08 -5.70 -7.59
CA LEU A 60 -1.85 -6.46 -7.87
C LEU A 60 -2.01 -7.95 -7.58
N LYS A 61 -3.11 -8.33 -6.95
CA LYS A 61 -3.43 -9.71 -6.64
C LYS A 61 -4.93 -9.92 -6.76
N LYS A 62 -5.29 -11.05 -7.33
CA LYS A 62 -6.69 -11.45 -7.48
C LYS A 62 -7.26 -12.07 -6.20
#